data_78c46ddeeb3aa0292510c9034c843f06
#
_entry.id   78c46ddeeb3aa0292510c9034c843f06
#
_cell.length_a   1.000
_cell.length_b   1.000
_cell.length_c   1.000
_cell.angle_alpha   90.00
_cell.angle_beta   90.00
_cell.angle_gamma   90.00
#
_symmetry.space_group_name_H-M   'P 1'
#
loop_
_entity.id
_entity.type
_entity.pdbx_description
1 polymer ?
#
loop_
_entity_poly.entity_id
_entity_poly.type
_entity_poly.pdbx_seq_one_letter_code
_entity_poly.pdbx_strand_id
1 'polypeptide(L)'
;MTPSKINYVDMFAMQLVFLLSTSIIFGTPSVVPDSWLVGIVAFFPACLFIVMYGAMLSSQKDMGLYQLLEKAWGKIIGKAFVLVYATYFLYIASRNIRDMIELVMSTLLRMTPVPLITTLFVLIVAYATLGGIQAIARFASLVLCIVLMMLLAIGILLMFSSSLILEQMLPFLSKGIGPVILSAFQHSIWFPYGEIVVFLVFHKEIGGAKGFRRITLYAFLSACVILSVSDLIQIWTLGIEEKKYSSFALLDAARLINISNIITRMDAIITLIIMFGTLLKCAVFLFASTEGLTHIFKGKTGKYNFPLALLAGAFSILVTRNSAEHLTEGLTYVIYTLHIPLQLILPLLTLLLLRIRYRKGEAT
;
A
#
# COMPACT_ATOMS: atom_id res chain seq x y z
N MET A 1 16.06 -11.43 -24.49
CA MET A 1 15.10 -10.31 -24.62
C MET A 1 15.56 -9.22 -23.67
N THR A 2 15.94 -8.07 -24.18
CA THR A 2 16.21 -6.89 -23.34
C THR A 2 14.94 -6.57 -22.56
N PRO A 3 14.98 -6.38 -21.23
CA PRO A 3 13.80 -6.01 -20.46
C PRO A 3 13.28 -4.67 -21.02
N SER A 4 12.11 -4.69 -21.63
CA SER A 4 11.47 -3.46 -22.08
C SER A 4 11.21 -2.59 -20.85
N LYS A 5 11.75 -1.38 -20.84
CA LYS A 5 11.53 -0.43 -19.74
C LYS A 5 10.02 -0.19 -19.60
N ILE A 6 9.53 -0.23 -18.38
CA ILE A 6 8.17 0.18 -18.07
C ILE A 6 8.05 1.68 -18.37
N ASN A 7 6.93 2.09 -18.96
CA ASN A 7 6.64 3.51 -19.17
C ASN A 7 6.52 4.21 -17.80
N TYR A 8 6.98 5.46 -17.73
CA TYR A 8 6.87 6.28 -16.51
C TYR A 8 5.43 6.43 -16.01
N VAL A 9 4.46 6.50 -16.94
CA VAL A 9 3.03 6.60 -16.61
C VAL A 9 2.54 5.32 -15.94
N ASP A 10 2.90 4.14 -16.48
CA ASP A 10 2.50 2.85 -15.91
C ASP A 10 3.13 2.62 -14.54
N MET A 11 4.37 3.05 -14.34
CA MET A 11 5.05 2.96 -13.06
C MET A 11 4.46 3.92 -12.02
N PHE A 12 4.11 5.14 -12.42
CA PHE A 12 3.39 6.10 -11.59
C PHE A 12 2.02 5.55 -11.19
N ALA A 13 1.26 5.02 -12.14
CA ALA A 13 -0.04 4.43 -11.90
C ALA A 13 0.05 3.25 -10.91
N MET A 14 1.07 2.39 -11.08
CA MET A 14 1.29 1.27 -10.19
C MET A 14 1.60 1.72 -8.76
N GLN A 15 2.45 2.73 -8.58
CA GLN A 15 2.74 3.27 -7.25
C GLN A 15 1.52 3.97 -6.64
N LEU A 16 0.78 4.76 -7.43
CA LEU A 16 -0.38 5.48 -6.93
C LEU A 16 -1.51 4.51 -6.54
N VAL A 17 -1.87 3.54 -7.38
CA VAL A 17 -2.88 2.52 -7.02
C VAL A 17 -2.44 1.71 -5.81
N PHE A 18 -1.15 1.36 -5.71
CA PHE A 18 -0.59 0.66 -4.57
C PHE A 18 -0.77 1.45 -3.26
N LEU A 19 -0.53 2.77 -3.28
CA LEU A 19 -0.70 3.65 -2.12
C LEU A 19 -2.18 3.85 -1.76
N LEU A 20 -3.05 3.97 -2.76
CA LEU A 20 -4.48 4.20 -2.54
C LEU A 20 -5.21 2.95 -2.05
N SER A 21 -4.93 1.77 -2.61
CA SER A 21 -5.69 0.51 -2.50
C SER A 21 -6.45 0.33 -1.18
N THR A 22 -5.83 -0.24 -0.17
CA THR A 22 -6.44 -0.47 1.14
C THR A 22 -6.54 0.80 1.99
N SER A 23 -5.67 1.80 1.76
CA SER A 23 -5.64 3.03 2.57
C SER A 23 -6.87 3.90 2.40
N ILE A 24 -7.47 3.91 1.20
CA ILE A 24 -8.64 4.73 0.91
C ILE A 24 -9.92 4.20 1.59
N ILE A 25 -9.94 2.90 1.90
CA ILE A 25 -11.12 2.24 2.51
C ILE A 25 -11.19 2.52 3.99
N PHE A 26 -10.05 2.30 4.66
CA PHE A 26 -9.98 2.43 6.10
C PHE A 26 -10.02 3.89 6.54
N GLY A 27 -9.68 4.82 5.62
CA GLY A 27 -9.44 6.21 5.97
C GLY A 27 -8.24 6.34 6.91
N THR A 28 -8.09 7.49 7.52
CA THR A 28 -7.07 7.69 8.54
C THR A 28 -7.55 7.11 9.86
N PRO A 29 -6.81 6.19 10.49
CA PRO A 29 -7.21 5.53 11.74
C PRO A 29 -7.10 6.46 12.95
N SER A 30 -7.49 7.72 12.81
CA SER A 30 -7.43 8.68 13.88
C SER A 30 -8.82 9.12 14.32
N VAL A 31 -8.98 9.18 15.62
CA VAL A 31 -10.20 9.63 16.32
C VAL A 31 -10.28 11.17 16.38
N VAL A 32 -9.60 11.86 15.48
CA VAL A 32 -9.47 13.33 15.51
C VAL A 32 -10.41 13.94 14.46
N PRO A 33 -11.13 15.01 14.78
CA PRO A 33 -11.97 15.73 13.79
C PRO A 33 -11.21 16.12 12.51
N ASP A 34 -9.93 16.38 12.67
CA ASP A 34 -9.04 16.86 11.62
C ASP A 34 -8.22 15.73 10.97
N SER A 35 -8.75 14.50 10.95
CA SER A 35 -8.03 13.32 10.38
C SER A 35 -7.62 13.49 8.93
N TRP A 36 -8.36 14.27 8.15
CA TRP A 36 -8.01 14.60 6.77
C TRP A 36 -6.66 15.34 6.62
N LEU A 37 -6.21 16.05 7.66
CA LEU A 37 -4.90 16.70 7.69
C LEU A 37 -3.76 15.71 7.95
N VAL A 38 -4.04 14.55 8.52
CA VAL A 38 -3.01 13.57 8.91
C VAL A 38 -2.20 13.10 7.70
N GLY A 39 -2.87 12.87 6.55
CA GLY A 39 -2.20 12.51 5.29
C GLY A 39 -1.27 13.62 4.79
N ILE A 40 -1.68 14.89 4.92
CA ILE A 40 -0.88 16.06 4.53
C ILE A 40 0.34 16.22 5.44
N VAL A 41 0.14 16.11 6.75
CA VAL A 41 1.23 16.19 7.72
C VAL A 41 2.22 15.03 7.53
N ALA A 42 1.73 13.81 7.28
CA ALA A 42 2.57 12.64 7.06
C ALA A 42 3.39 12.70 5.76
N PHE A 43 2.91 13.40 4.74
CA PHE A 43 3.61 13.56 3.46
C PHE A 43 5.02 14.13 3.62
N PHE A 44 5.19 15.16 4.45
CA PHE A 44 6.50 15.82 4.62
C PHE A 44 7.57 14.86 5.18
N PRO A 45 7.39 14.20 6.32
CA PRO A 45 8.37 13.24 6.81
C PRO A 45 8.46 11.99 5.91
N ALA A 46 7.39 11.57 5.23
CA ALA A 46 7.45 10.48 4.27
C ALA A 46 8.38 10.77 3.08
N CYS A 47 8.55 12.04 2.68
CA CYS A 47 9.52 12.42 1.66
C CYS A 47 10.97 12.04 2.04
N LEU A 48 11.28 11.84 3.32
CA LEU A 48 12.58 11.32 3.77
C LEU A 48 12.83 9.91 3.25
N PHE A 49 11.79 9.07 3.10
CA PHE A 49 11.93 7.75 2.46
C PHE A 49 12.37 7.88 1.01
N ILE A 50 11.85 8.86 0.26
CA ILE A 50 12.24 9.11 -1.13
C ILE A 50 13.73 9.47 -1.21
N VAL A 51 14.19 10.32 -0.29
CA VAL A 51 15.61 10.71 -0.22
C VAL A 51 16.48 9.53 0.17
N MET A 52 16.12 8.80 1.21
CA MET A 52 16.87 7.65 1.74
C MET A 52 16.96 6.51 0.71
N TYR A 53 15.82 6.08 0.17
CA TYR A 53 15.78 5.00 -0.80
C TYR A 53 16.42 5.39 -2.13
N GLY A 54 16.20 6.64 -2.58
CA GLY A 54 16.88 7.18 -3.75
C GLY A 54 18.40 7.28 -3.56
N ALA A 55 18.88 7.56 -2.34
CA ALA A 55 20.31 7.53 -2.01
C ALA A 55 20.85 6.11 -2.01
N MET A 56 20.09 5.12 -1.50
CA MET A 56 20.46 3.69 -1.58
C MET A 56 20.63 3.26 -3.04
N LEU A 57 19.66 3.53 -3.90
CA LEU A 57 19.73 3.19 -5.33
C LEU A 57 20.85 3.94 -6.08
N SER A 58 21.21 5.15 -5.61
CA SER A 58 22.33 5.92 -6.20
C SER A 58 23.70 5.41 -5.78
N SER A 59 23.80 4.68 -4.66
CA SER A 59 25.09 4.22 -4.13
C SER A 59 25.76 3.17 -5.01
N GLN A 60 24.97 2.41 -5.77
CA GLN A 60 25.44 1.40 -6.69
C GLN A 60 24.53 1.35 -7.92
N LYS A 61 25.10 1.58 -9.11
CA LYS A 61 24.37 1.51 -10.37
C LYS A 61 23.84 0.08 -10.58
N ASP A 62 22.63 -0.03 -11.11
CA ASP A 62 21.98 -1.27 -11.53
C ASP A 62 21.75 -2.32 -10.43
N MET A 63 21.76 -1.91 -9.15
CA MET A 63 21.46 -2.79 -8.01
C MET A 63 20.15 -2.38 -7.33
N GLY A 64 19.25 -3.36 -7.16
CA GLY A 64 18.03 -3.22 -6.37
C GLY A 64 18.21 -3.64 -4.91
N LEU A 65 17.11 -3.65 -4.16
CA LEU A 65 17.10 -3.91 -2.72
C LEU A 65 17.96 -5.14 -2.34
N TYR A 66 17.73 -6.27 -2.98
CA TYR A 66 18.35 -7.53 -2.61
C TYR A 66 19.87 -7.55 -2.87
N GLN A 67 20.31 -7.01 -4.00
CA GLN A 67 21.73 -6.89 -4.30
C GLN A 67 22.42 -5.88 -3.38
N LEU A 68 21.75 -4.77 -3.04
CA LEU A 68 22.28 -3.77 -2.11
C LEU A 68 22.46 -4.33 -0.70
N LEU A 69 21.52 -5.16 -0.24
CA LEU A 69 21.64 -5.87 1.04
C LEU A 69 22.86 -6.82 1.05
N GLU A 70 23.03 -7.65 0.04
CA GLU A 70 24.21 -8.54 -0.04
C GLU A 70 25.52 -7.75 -0.13
N LYS A 71 25.54 -6.64 -0.87
CA LYS A 71 26.72 -5.78 -0.98
C LYS A 71 27.08 -5.09 0.33
N ALA A 72 26.07 -4.60 1.07
CA ALA A 72 26.28 -3.90 2.33
C ALA A 72 26.67 -4.84 3.48
N TRP A 73 25.99 -5.98 3.61
CA TRP A 73 26.10 -6.87 4.76
C TRP A 73 26.95 -8.13 4.51
N GLY A 74 27.38 -8.32 3.27
CA GLY A 74 28.09 -9.54 2.83
C GLY A 74 27.12 -10.67 2.48
N LYS A 75 27.68 -11.75 1.92
CA LYS A 75 26.89 -12.80 1.27
C LYS A 75 25.95 -13.57 2.22
N ILE A 76 26.39 -13.86 3.44
CA ILE A 76 25.62 -14.68 4.39
C ILE A 76 24.53 -13.81 5.05
N ILE A 77 24.92 -12.73 5.73
CA ILE A 77 24.00 -11.84 6.45
C ILE A 77 23.07 -11.13 5.45
N GLY A 78 23.59 -10.70 4.28
CA GLY A 78 22.80 -10.10 3.24
C GLY A 78 21.69 -11.01 2.74
N LYS A 79 21.95 -12.31 2.52
CA LYS A 79 20.92 -13.29 2.14
C LYS A 79 19.89 -13.51 3.25
N ALA A 80 20.32 -13.51 4.52
CA ALA A 80 19.38 -13.57 5.64
C ALA A 80 18.42 -12.36 5.62
N PHE A 81 18.91 -11.14 5.37
CA PHE A 81 18.03 -9.96 5.22
C PHE A 81 17.15 -10.01 3.97
N VAL A 82 17.64 -10.59 2.86
CA VAL A 82 16.80 -10.83 1.68
C VAL A 82 15.63 -11.76 2.03
N LEU A 83 15.87 -12.82 2.79
CA LEU A 83 14.83 -13.73 3.28
C LEU A 83 13.84 -13.01 4.19
N VAL A 84 14.33 -12.18 5.11
CA VAL A 84 13.48 -11.35 5.99
C VAL A 84 12.58 -10.43 5.17
N TYR A 85 13.09 -9.74 4.14
CA TYR A 85 12.25 -8.92 3.27
C TYR A 85 11.26 -9.73 2.43
N ALA A 86 11.68 -10.88 1.88
CA ALA A 86 10.77 -11.75 1.14
C ALA A 86 9.61 -12.23 2.02
N THR A 87 9.89 -12.61 3.26
CA THR A 87 8.87 -13.01 4.25
C THR A 87 7.99 -11.82 4.66
N TYR A 88 8.58 -10.65 4.87
CA TYR A 88 7.85 -9.41 5.18
C TYR A 88 6.86 -9.05 4.07
N PHE A 89 7.30 -9.04 2.81
CA PHE A 89 6.40 -8.75 1.70
C PHE A 89 5.28 -9.79 1.57
N LEU A 90 5.59 -11.06 1.79
CA LEU A 90 4.57 -12.12 1.81
C LEU A 90 3.55 -11.92 2.94
N TYR A 91 4.03 -11.56 4.14
CA TYR A 91 3.17 -11.28 5.29
C TYR A 91 2.25 -10.08 5.02
N ILE A 92 2.77 -8.98 4.47
CA ILE A 92 1.93 -7.83 4.12
C ILE A 92 0.95 -8.17 3.00
N ALA A 93 1.33 -8.99 2.02
CA ALA A 93 0.39 -9.51 1.03
C ALA A 93 -0.76 -10.29 1.69
N SER A 94 -0.46 -11.17 2.66
CA SER A 94 -1.49 -11.95 3.37
C SER A 94 -2.44 -11.06 4.19
N ARG A 95 -1.94 -9.98 4.78
CA ARG A 95 -2.80 -9.01 5.48
C ARG A 95 -3.74 -8.29 4.51
N ASN A 96 -3.22 -7.82 3.36
CA ASN A 96 -4.07 -7.19 2.34
C ASN A 96 -5.10 -8.18 1.74
N ILE A 97 -4.77 -9.46 1.62
CA ILE A 97 -5.74 -10.51 1.25
C ILE A 97 -6.84 -10.60 2.31
N ARG A 98 -6.50 -10.55 3.60
CA ARG A 98 -7.48 -10.57 4.69
C ARG A 98 -8.41 -9.35 4.64
N ASP A 99 -7.86 -8.14 4.44
CA ASP A 99 -8.64 -6.91 4.26
C ASP A 99 -9.69 -7.06 3.15
N MET A 100 -9.27 -7.62 2.02
CA MET A 100 -10.16 -7.86 0.88
C MET A 100 -11.25 -8.88 1.20
N ILE A 101 -10.91 -9.98 1.87
CA ILE A 101 -11.88 -11.01 2.25
C ILE A 101 -12.97 -10.40 3.14
N GLU A 102 -12.57 -9.65 4.17
CA GLU A 102 -13.51 -9.02 5.10
C GLU A 102 -14.42 -8.01 4.41
N LEU A 103 -13.87 -7.21 3.49
CA LEU A 103 -14.66 -6.28 2.70
C LEU A 103 -15.68 -7.01 1.82
N VAL A 104 -15.27 -8.03 1.08
CA VAL A 104 -16.15 -8.80 0.17
C VAL A 104 -17.23 -9.55 0.95
N MET A 105 -16.90 -10.11 2.10
CA MET A 105 -17.87 -10.78 2.98
C MET A 105 -18.87 -9.80 3.60
N SER A 106 -18.45 -8.57 3.91
CA SER A 106 -19.36 -7.56 4.48
C SER A 106 -20.32 -6.95 3.45
N THR A 107 -20.03 -7.12 2.15
CA THR A 107 -20.75 -6.45 1.06
C THR A 107 -21.40 -7.41 0.07
N LEU A 108 -20.61 -8.19 -0.67
CA LEU A 108 -21.03 -8.95 -1.85
C LEU A 108 -21.35 -10.41 -1.55
N LEU A 109 -20.51 -11.09 -0.75
CA LEU A 109 -20.51 -12.55 -0.61
C LEU A 109 -20.67 -12.99 0.85
N ARG A 110 -21.69 -12.48 1.54
CA ARG A 110 -21.92 -12.69 2.98
C ARG A 110 -22.05 -14.16 3.41
N MET A 111 -22.55 -15.02 2.52
CA MET A 111 -22.82 -16.44 2.82
C MET A 111 -21.79 -17.39 2.19
N THR A 112 -20.75 -16.84 1.55
CA THR A 112 -19.73 -17.65 0.89
C THR A 112 -18.60 -18.02 1.86
N PRO A 113 -18.17 -19.29 1.90
CA PRO A 113 -17.09 -19.72 2.79
C PRO A 113 -15.78 -18.98 2.54
N VAL A 114 -15.13 -18.47 3.60
CA VAL A 114 -13.84 -17.74 3.55
C VAL A 114 -12.79 -18.47 2.72
N PRO A 115 -12.57 -19.80 2.87
CA PRO A 115 -11.54 -20.51 2.09
C PRO A 115 -11.77 -20.45 0.58
N LEU A 116 -13.04 -20.43 0.14
CA LEU A 116 -13.38 -20.35 -1.29
C LEU A 116 -13.00 -18.97 -1.85
N ILE A 117 -13.43 -17.89 -1.17
CA ILE A 117 -13.10 -16.51 -1.57
C ILE A 117 -11.59 -16.34 -1.62
N THR A 118 -10.89 -16.78 -0.55
CA THR A 118 -9.43 -16.69 -0.45
C THR A 118 -8.75 -17.42 -1.59
N THR A 119 -9.15 -18.67 -1.85
CA THR A 119 -8.52 -19.49 -2.90
C THR A 119 -8.68 -18.86 -4.26
N LEU A 120 -9.88 -18.41 -4.62
CA LEU A 120 -10.13 -17.74 -5.90
C LEU A 120 -9.30 -16.48 -6.04
N PHE A 121 -9.25 -15.65 -5.00
CA PHE A 121 -8.49 -14.40 -5.03
C PHE A 121 -6.97 -14.64 -5.17
N VAL A 122 -6.39 -15.55 -4.39
CA VAL A 122 -4.94 -15.83 -4.49
C VAL A 122 -4.55 -16.48 -5.81
N LEU A 123 -5.44 -17.24 -6.45
CA LEU A 123 -5.22 -17.79 -7.79
C LEU A 123 -5.12 -16.65 -8.82
N ILE A 124 -5.99 -15.63 -8.71
CA ILE A 124 -5.95 -14.44 -9.57
C ILE A 124 -4.66 -13.63 -9.31
N VAL A 125 -4.29 -13.43 -8.05
CA VAL A 125 -3.02 -12.76 -7.69
C VAL A 125 -1.82 -13.53 -8.24
N ALA A 126 -1.78 -14.85 -8.10
CA ALA A 126 -0.72 -15.70 -8.65
C ALA A 126 -0.64 -15.58 -10.18
N TYR A 127 -1.79 -15.62 -10.85
CA TYR A 127 -1.87 -15.43 -12.30
C TYR A 127 -1.34 -14.07 -12.74
N ALA A 128 -1.74 -13.00 -12.04
CA ALA A 128 -1.26 -11.65 -12.34
C ALA A 128 0.28 -11.54 -12.25
N THR A 129 0.90 -12.26 -11.32
CA THR A 129 2.38 -12.25 -11.17
C THR A 129 3.11 -13.02 -12.28
N LEU A 130 2.45 -13.95 -12.98
CA LEU A 130 3.07 -14.67 -14.11
C LEU A 130 3.41 -13.75 -15.29
N GLY A 131 2.63 -12.69 -15.47
CA GLY A 131 2.90 -11.68 -16.48
C GLY A 131 4.12 -10.78 -16.18
N GLY A 132 4.70 -10.91 -14.98
CA GLY A 132 5.80 -10.09 -14.50
C GLY A 132 5.38 -8.66 -14.16
N ILE A 133 6.34 -7.88 -13.66
CA ILE A 133 6.07 -6.52 -13.17
C ILE A 133 5.55 -5.57 -14.26
N GLN A 134 5.87 -5.82 -15.53
CA GLN A 134 5.40 -5.04 -16.66
C GLN A 134 3.89 -5.19 -16.89
N ALA A 135 3.38 -6.42 -16.79
CA ALA A 135 1.95 -6.68 -16.91
C ALA A 135 1.19 -6.07 -15.74
N ILE A 136 1.72 -6.18 -14.52
CA ILE A 136 1.17 -5.55 -13.32
C ILE A 136 1.11 -4.03 -13.49
N ALA A 137 2.17 -3.39 -14.01
CA ALA A 137 2.20 -1.95 -14.23
C ALA A 137 1.19 -1.47 -15.28
N ARG A 138 1.03 -2.19 -16.40
CA ARG A 138 0.00 -1.87 -17.40
C ARG A 138 -1.42 -2.04 -16.84
N PHE A 139 -1.65 -3.10 -16.08
CA PHE A 139 -2.92 -3.31 -15.40
C PHE A 139 -3.21 -2.18 -14.41
N ALA A 140 -2.18 -1.68 -13.71
CA ALA A 140 -2.29 -0.56 -12.79
C ALA A 140 -2.79 0.73 -13.47
N SER A 141 -2.36 1.00 -14.70
CA SER A 141 -2.83 2.18 -15.46
C SER A 141 -4.33 2.11 -15.75
N LEU A 142 -4.84 0.92 -16.09
CA LEU A 142 -6.28 0.71 -16.26
C LEU A 142 -7.02 0.87 -14.93
N VAL A 143 -6.54 0.23 -13.87
CA VAL A 143 -7.15 0.30 -12.53
C VAL A 143 -7.17 1.74 -12.02
N LEU A 144 -6.10 2.51 -12.25
CA LEU A 144 -6.04 3.91 -11.84
C LEU A 144 -7.14 4.75 -12.49
N CYS A 145 -7.34 4.60 -13.80
CA CYS A 145 -8.42 5.30 -14.50
C CYS A 145 -9.79 4.96 -13.90
N ILE A 146 -10.05 3.68 -13.63
CA ILE A 146 -11.31 3.21 -13.05
C ILE A 146 -11.48 3.80 -11.63
N VAL A 147 -10.45 3.70 -10.78
CA VAL A 147 -10.47 4.21 -9.41
C VAL A 147 -10.77 5.71 -9.38
N LEU A 148 -10.06 6.50 -10.20
CA LEU A 148 -10.25 7.96 -10.24
C LEU A 148 -11.64 8.34 -10.75
N MET A 149 -12.12 7.71 -11.82
CA MET A 149 -13.49 7.96 -12.33
C MET A 149 -14.55 7.65 -11.27
N MET A 150 -14.39 6.56 -10.54
CA MET A 150 -15.37 6.14 -9.54
C MET A 150 -15.31 6.98 -8.28
N LEU A 151 -14.13 7.39 -7.81
CA LEU A 151 -14.01 8.34 -6.71
C LEU A 151 -14.67 9.68 -7.05
N LEU A 152 -14.47 10.15 -8.27
CA LEU A 152 -15.14 11.36 -8.77
C LEU A 152 -16.66 11.16 -8.81
N ALA A 153 -17.13 10.04 -9.33
CA ALA A 153 -18.56 9.72 -9.37
C ALA A 153 -19.19 9.67 -7.99
N ILE A 154 -18.53 9.01 -7.01
CA ILE A 154 -19.00 8.96 -5.62
C ILE A 154 -19.09 10.35 -5.02
N GLY A 155 -18.05 11.17 -5.19
CA GLY A 155 -18.04 12.56 -4.70
C GLY A 155 -19.22 13.38 -5.28
N ILE A 156 -19.46 13.27 -6.59
CA ILE A 156 -20.58 13.94 -7.27
C ILE A 156 -21.91 13.41 -6.74
N LEU A 157 -22.10 12.09 -6.64
CA LEU A 157 -23.35 11.49 -6.17
C LEU A 157 -23.67 11.87 -4.72
N LEU A 158 -22.66 11.95 -3.86
CA LEU A 158 -22.83 12.43 -2.47
C LEU A 158 -23.26 13.89 -2.43
N MET A 159 -22.76 14.74 -3.32
CA MET A 159 -23.21 16.14 -3.43
C MET A 159 -24.70 16.23 -3.80
N PHE A 160 -25.18 15.36 -4.69
CA PHE A 160 -26.60 15.32 -5.09
C PHE A 160 -27.52 14.59 -4.10
N SER A 161 -26.99 13.73 -3.25
CA SER A 161 -27.77 12.96 -2.27
C SER A 161 -28.14 13.77 -1.02
N SER A 162 -27.70 15.03 -0.92
CA SER A 162 -27.85 15.87 0.30
C SER A 162 -27.27 15.23 1.57
N SER A 163 -26.39 14.26 1.43
CA SER A 163 -25.76 13.55 2.54
C SER A 163 -24.50 14.25 3.06
N LEU A 164 -24.02 15.30 2.37
CA LEU A 164 -22.85 16.06 2.78
C LEU A 164 -23.24 17.20 3.73
N ILE A 165 -22.79 17.11 4.96
CA ILE A 165 -22.98 18.11 6.00
C ILE A 165 -21.61 18.72 6.32
N LEU A 166 -21.30 19.87 5.71
CA LEU A 166 -19.98 20.49 5.83
C LEU A 166 -19.62 20.90 7.25
N GLU A 167 -20.63 21.20 8.07
CA GLU A 167 -20.46 21.58 9.48
C GLU A 167 -19.92 20.45 10.35
N GLN A 168 -19.99 19.18 9.91
CA GLN A 168 -19.46 18.03 10.65
C GLN A 168 -17.93 18.06 10.81
N MET A 169 -17.21 18.90 10.05
CA MET A 169 -15.79 19.14 10.27
C MET A 169 -15.47 20.16 11.36
N LEU A 170 -16.49 20.86 11.88
CA LEU A 170 -16.32 21.90 12.89
C LEU A 170 -16.44 21.33 14.31
N PRO A 171 -15.74 21.90 15.30
CA PRO A 171 -14.78 23.01 15.19
C PRO A 171 -13.40 22.55 14.68
N PHE A 172 -12.85 23.29 13.72
CA PHE A 172 -11.54 23.01 13.13
C PHE A 172 -10.42 23.14 14.16
N LEU A 173 -9.52 22.15 14.22
CA LEU A 173 -8.39 22.07 15.15
C LEU A 173 -8.76 22.32 16.63
N SER A 174 -9.94 21.87 17.03
CA SER A 174 -10.44 22.06 18.42
C SER A 174 -9.52 21.50 19.49
N LYS A 175 -8.76 20.46 19.17
CA LYS A 175 -7.74 19.83 20.04
C LYS A 175 -6.32 20.28 19.68
N GLY A 176 -6.16 21.29 18.83
CA GLY A 176 -4.87 21.73 18.29
C GLY A 176 -4.30 20.76 17.26
N ILE A 177 -3.13 21.12 16.71
CA ILE A 177 -2.43 20.33 15.67
C ILE A 177 -1.69 19.08 16.25
N GLY A 178 -1.44 19.05 17.56
CA GLY A 178 -0.68 17.98 18.22
C GLY A 178 -1.19 16.57 17.93
N PRO A 179 -2.49 16.27 18.13
CA PRO A 179 -3.05 14.95 17.81
C PRO A 179 -2.91 14.56 16.34
N VAL A 180 -2.98 15.51 15.40
CA VAL A 180 -2.79 15.28 13.96
C VAL A 180 -1.36 14.86 13.68
N ILE A 181 -0.37 15.58 14.24
CA ILE A 181 1.05 15.25 14.13
C ILE A 181 1.32 13.87 14.72
N LEU A 182 0.81 13.61 15.93
CA LEU A 182 0.99 12.32 16.60
C LEU A 182 0.45 11.16 15.74
N SER A 183 -0.77 11.28 15.21
CA SER A 183 -1.37 10.27 14.33
C SER A 183 -0.57 10.07 13.04
N ALA A 184 -0.05 11.16 12.45
CA ALA A 184 0.80 11.09 11.26
C ALA A 184 2.05 10.22 11.53
N PHE A 185 2.75 10.45 12.65
CA PHE A 185 3.96 9.71 13.03
C PHE A 185 3.68 8.28 13.51
N GLN A 186 2.55 8.04 14.15
CA GLN A 186 2.18 6.70 14.62
C GLN A 186 1.72 5.77 13.49
N HIS A 187 1.04 6.31 12.47
CA HIS A 187 0.35 5.49 11.46
C HIS A 187 0.75 5.85 10.03
N SER A 188 0.42 7.05 9.56
CA SER A 188 0.35 7.38 8.13
C SER A 188 1.71 7.43 7.42
N ILE A 189 2.80 7.71 8.13
CA ILE A 189 4.16 7.64 7.58
C ILE A 189 4.49 6.20 7.16
N TRP A 190 4.10 5.21 7.96
CA TRP A 190 4.44 3.80 7.76
C TRP A 190 3.51 3.11 6.78
N PHE A 191 2.22 3.42 6.86
CA PHE A 191 1.16 2.93 5.99
C PHE A 191 0.32 4.12 5.48
N PRO A 192 0.26 4.42 4.18
CA PRO A 192 0.83 3.62 3.08
C PRO A 192 2.25 4.00 2.63
N TYR A 193 2.79 5.16 3.06
CA TYR A 193 3.99 5.74 2.46
C TYR A 193 5.25 4.88 2.62
N GLY A 194 5.48 4.30 3.79
CA GLY A 194 6.67 3.49 4.07
C GLY A 194 6.71 2.18 3.28
N GLU A 195 5.56 1.63 2.89
CA GLU A 195 5.46 0.40 2.10
C GLU A 195 6.09 0.52 0.70
N ILE A 196 6.38 1.76 0.25
CA ILE A 196 7.06 2.03 -1.02
C ILE A 196 8.45 1.37 -1.09
N VAL A 197 9.00 0.90 0.02
CA VAL A 197 10.25 0.12 0.08
C VAL A 197 10.25 -1.07 -0.88
N VAL A 198 9.08 -1.66 -1.15
CA VAL A 198 8.93 -2.78 -2.08
C VAL A 198 9.40 -2.43 -3.49
N PHE A 199 9.25 -1.18 -3.91
CA PHE A 199 9.64 -0.73 -5.24
C PHE A 199 11.16 -0.63 -5.45
N LEU A 200 11.96 -0.72 -4.40
CA LEU A 200 13.42 -0.86 -4.52
C LEU A 200 13.84 -2.18 -5.18
N VAL A 201 12.96 -3.19 -5.15
CA VAL A 201 13.18 -4.46 -5.84
C VAL A 201 13.19 -4.24 -7.36
N PHE A 202 12.36 -3.32 -7.86
CA PHE A 202 12.10 -3.04 -9.29
C PHE A 202 12.90 -1.85 -9.82
N HIS A 203 14.11 -1.62 -9.30
CA HIS A 203 14.91 -0.43 -9.61
C HIS A 203 15.27 -0.29 -11.10
N LYS A 204 15.45 -1.41 -11.83
CA LYS A 204 15.76 -1.38 -13.26
C LYS A 204 14.59 -0.88 -14.09
N GLU A 205 13.42 -1.37 -13.76
CA GLU A 205 12.16 -1.05 -14.41
C GLU A 205 11.73 0.39 -14.15
N ILE A 206 12.02 0.91 -12.95
CA ILE A 206 11.66 2.27 -12.52
C ILE A 206 12.62 3.35 -13.05
N GLY A 207 13.70 2.95 -13.73
CA GLY A 207 14.70 3.90 -14.26
C GLY A 207 15.75 4.33 -13.24
N GLY A 208 16.06 3.46 -12.29
CA GLY A 208 17.08 3.67 -11.25
C GLY A 208 16.68 4.76 -10.23
N ALA A 209 17.68 5.32 -9.56
CA ALA A 209 17.46 6.28 -8.47
C ALA A 209 16.74 7.57 -8.91
N LYS A 210 17.04 8.08 -10.11
CA LYS A 210 16.41 9.31 -10.64
C LYS A 210 14.95 9.08 -10.96
N GLY A 211 14.64 7.98 -11.64
CA GLY A 211 13.27 7.58 -11.95
C GLY A 211 12.46 7.36 -10.66
N PHE A 212 13.03 6.59 -9.72
CA PHE A 212 12.41 6.34 -8.41
C PHE A 212 12.01 7.64 -7.71
N ARG A 213 12.97 8.57 -7.48
CA ARG A 213 12.67 9.82 -6.77
C ARG A 213 11.56 10.62 -7.42
N ARG A 214 11.61 10.76 -8.75
CA ARG A 214 10.62 11.55 -9.50
C ARG A 214 9.23 10.92 -9.45
N ILE A 215 9.12 9.63 -9.78
CA ILE A 215 7.84 8.92 -9.85
C ILE A 215 7.22 8.84 -8.46
N THR A 216 8.01 8.46 -7.43
CA THR A 216 7.51 8.33 -6.07
C THR A 216 7.06 9.66 -5.47
N LEU A 217 7.75 10.77 -5.79
CA LEU A 217 7.32 12.09 -5.32
C LEU A 217 5.94 12.47 -5.87
N TYR A 218 5.72 12.27 -7.19
CA TYR A 218 4.40 12.53 -7.77
C TYR A 218 3.33 11.56 -7.24
N ALA A 219 3.67 10.28 -7.05
CA ALA A 219 2.75 9.32 -6.46
C ALA A 219 2.37 9.68 -5.02
N PHE A 220 3.33 10.11 -4.20
CA PHE A 220 3.09 10.57 -2.82
C PHE A 220 2.22 11.81 -2.79
N LEU A 221 2.51 12.80 -3.62
CA LEU A 221 1.72 14.03 -3.69
C LEU A 221 0.28 13.75 -4.12
N SER A 222 0.10 12.92 -5.16
CA SER A 222 -1.23 12.53 -5.63
C SER A 222 -1.98 11.72 -4.58
N ALA A 223 -1.33 10.77 -3.93
CA ALA A 223 -1.93 9.97 -2.84
C ALA A 223 -2.32 10.86 -1.66
N CYS A 224 -1.45 11.79 -1.26
CA CYS A 224 -1.73 12.77 -0.21
C CYS A 224 -3.03 13.53 -0.48
N VAL A 225 -3.19 14.10 -1.67
CA VAL A 225 -4.40 14.85 -2.05
C VAL A 225 -5.62 13.95 -2.08
N ILE A 226 -5.55 12.80 -2.75
CA ILE A 226 -6.69 11.90 -2.92
C ILE A 226 -7.14 11.33 -1.58
N LEU A 227 -6.23 10.88 -0.72
CA LEU A 227 -6.56 10.33 0.59
C LEU A 227 -7.13 11.40 1.52
N SER A 228 -6.57 12.62 1.52
CA SER A 228 -7.09 13.72 2.34
C SER A 228 -8.49 14.16 1.89
N VAL A 229 -8.73 14.26 0.59
CA VAL A 229 -10.07 14.56 0.04
C VAL A 229 -11.06 13.44 0.36
N SER A 230 -10.66 12.18 0.20
CA SER A 230 -11.49 11.02 0.56
C SER A 230 -11.84 11.03 2.04
N ASP A 231 -10.88 11.30 2.92
CA ASP A 231 -11.09 11.37 4.36
C ASP A 231 -12.03 12.51 4.76
N LEU A 232 -11.90 13.66 4.10
CA LEU A 232 -12.76 14.81 4.27
C LEU A 232 -14.22 14.50 3.86
N ILE A 233 -14.41 13.84 2.72
CA ILE A 233 -15.73 13.37 2.26
C ILE A 233 -16.35 12.41 3.28
N GLN A 234 -15.58 11.50 3.85
CA GLN A 234 -16.04 10.58 4.88
C GLN A 234 -16.49 11.32 6.15
N ILE A 235 -15.78 12.38 6.57
CA ILE A 235 -16.17 13.22 7.72
C ILE A 235 -17.47 13.98 7.41
N TRP A 236 -17.58 14.61 6.24
CA TRP A 236 -18.77 15.37 5.84
C TRP A 236 -20.03 14.49 5.73
N THR A 237 -19.84 13.20 5.44
CA THR A 237 -20.96 12.26 5.22
C THR A 237 -21.34 11.52 6.49
N LEU A 238 -20.38 10.96 7.22
CA LEU A 238 -20.63 10.12 8.40
C LEU A 238 -20.58 10.92 9.70
N GLY A 239 -19.86 12.03 9.71
CA GLY A 239 -19.45 12.68 10.93
C GLY A 239 -18.34 11.93 11.67
N ILE A 240 -17.83 12.57 12.70
CA ILE A 240 -16.65 12.08 13.43
C ILE A 240 -16.98 10.83 14.24
N GLU A 241 -18.15 10.82 14.90
CA GLU A 241 -18.53 9.72 15.78
C GLU A 241 -18.81 8.42 15.02
N GLU A 242 -19.56 8.47 13.92
CA GLU A 242 -19.81 7.26 13.11
C GLU A 242 -18.55 6.77 12.41
N LYS A 243 -17.76 7.69 11.85
CA LYS A 243 -16.47 7.34 11.22
C LYS A 243 -15.53 6.61 12.18
N LYS A 244 -15.51 6.98 13.46
CA LYS A 244 -14.66 6.35 14.48
C LYS A 244 -14.95 4.86 14.66
N TYR A 245 -16.20 4.45 14.51
CA TYR A 245 -16.63 3.06 14.70
C TYR A 245 -16.75 2.29 13.38
N SER A 246 -16.58 2.96 12.25
CA SER A 246 -16.63 2.33 10.93
C SER A 246 -15.34 1.56 10.63
N SER A 247 -15.48 0.28 10.27
CA SER A 247 -14.36 -0.52 9.74
C SER A 247 -14.01 -0.17 8.29
N PHE A 248 -14.99 0.39 7.54
CA PHE A 248 -14.85 0.71 6.12
C PHE A 248 -15.52 2.05 5.82
N ALA A 249 -14.94 3.14 6.32
CA ALA A 249 -15.58 4.45 6.32
C ALA A 249 -16.02 4.95 4.93
N LEU A 250 -15.23 4.74 3.88
CA LEU A 250 -15.63 5.10 2.52
C LEU A 250 -16.84 4.29 2.02
N LEU A 251 -16.90 3.02 2.40
CA LEU A 251 -18.03 2.14 2.06
C LEU A 251 -19.30 2.58 2.74
N ASP A 252 -19.22 2.90 4.05
CA ASP A 252 -20.38 3.35 4.82
C ASP A 252 -20.88 4.72 4.35
N ALA A 253 -19.96 5.63 4.00
CA ALA A 253 -20.31 6.89 3.34
C ALA A 253 -21.07 6.67 2.02
N ALA A 254 -20.63 5.71 1.20
CA ALA A 254 -21.31 5.42 -0.07
C ALA A 254 -22.68 4.76 0.09
N ARG A 255 -22.93 4.05 1.19
CA ARG A 255 -24.26 3.50 1.51
C ARG A 255 -25.31 4.57 1.79
N LEU A 256 -24.88 5.77 2.15
CA LEU A 256 -25.80 6.91 2.36
C LEU A 256 -26.23 7.55 1.03
N ILE A 257 -25.64 7.17 -0.11
CA ILE A 257 -26.09 7.64 -1.41
C ILE A 257 -27.45 7.02 -1.72
N ASN A 258 -28.49 7.87 -1.71
CA ASN A 258 -29.82 7.52 -2.14
C ASN A 258 -30.37 8.63 -3.03
N ILE A 259 -30.43 8.37 -4.33
CA ILE A 259 -30.98 9.32 -5.29
C ILE A 259 -32.30 8.75 -5.83
N SER A 260 -33.40 9.31 -5.35
CA SER A 260 -34.78 8.99 -5.79
C SER A 260 -35.10 7.49 -5.74
N ASN A 261 -34.48 6.72 -4.82
CA ASN A 261 -34.58 5.26 -4.72
C ASN A 261 -34.17 4.47 -5.98
N ILE A 262 -33.53 5.13 -6.96
CA ILE A 262 -33.03 4.50 -8.18
C ILE A 262 -31.57 4.08 -7.99
N ILE A 263 -30.75 4.95 -7.40
CA ILE A 263 -29.34 4.69 -7.14
C ILE A 263 -29.17 4.52 -5.63
N THR A 264 -29.09 3.27 -5.18
CA THR A 264 -29.05 2.94 -3.73
C THR A 264 -27.91 2.01 -3.35
N ARG A 265 -27.25 1.33 -4.32
CA ARG A 265 -26.25 0.27 -4.04
C ARG A 265 -24.88 0.59 -4.59
N MET A 266 -24.33 1.72 -4.15
CA MET A 266 -22.98 2.13 -4.53
C MET A 266 -21.88 1.36 -3.78
N ASP A 267 -22.24 0.69 -2.69
CA ASP A 267 -21.35 -0.16 -1.90
C ASP A 267 -20.71 -1.30 -2.73
N ALA A 268 -21.47 -1.92 -3.62
CA ALA A 268 -20.96 -2.97 -4.50
C ALA A 268 -19.86 -2.46 -5.45
N ILE A 269 -20.06 -1.28 -6.00
CA ILE A 269 -19.12 -0.65 -6.93
C ILE A 269 -17.81 -0.31 -6.20
N ILE A 270 -17.91 0.30 -5.02
CA ILE A 270 -16.74 0.59 -4.19
C ILE A 270 -15.98 -0.69 -3.87
N THR A 271 -16.69 -1.76 -3.47
CA THR A 271 -16.06 -3.05 -3.17
C THR A 271 -15.25 -3.58 -4.35
N LEU A 272 -15.79 -3.49 -5.57
CA LEU A 272 -15.08 -3.92 -6.79
C LEU A 272 -13.81 -3.11 -7.05
N ILE A 273 -13.89 -1.77 -6.91
CA ILE A 273 -12.73 -0.88 -7.09
C ILE A 273 -11.60 -1.27 -6.15
N ILE A 274 -11.95 -1.42 -4.90
CA ILE A 274 -11.00 -1.74 -3.85
C ILE A 274 -10.41 -3.14 -4.07
N MET A 275 -11.23 -4.08 -4.51
CA MET A 275 -10.78 -5.42 -4.85
C MET A 275 -9.70 -5.39 -5.95
N PHE A 276 -9.86 -4.57 -7.00
CA PHE A 276 -8.84 -4.41 -8.04
C PHE A 276 -7.57 -3.72 -7.51
N GLY A 277 -7.71 -2.69 -6.69
CA GLY A 277 -6.57 -2.03 -6.05
C GLY A 277 -5.79 -2.97 -5.14
N THR A 278 -6.49 -3.75 -4.30
CA THR A 278 -5.89 -4.73 -3.40
C THR A 278 -5.24 -5.88 -4.17
N LEU A 279 -5.87 -6.35 -5.25
CA LEU A 279 -5.28 -7.36 -6.14
C LEU A 279 -3.92 -6.89 -6.67
N LEU A 280 -3.84 -5.64 -7.14
CA LEU A 280 -2.59 -5.06 -7.63
C LEU A 280 -1.56 -4.97 -6.51
N LYS A 281 -1.93 -4.49 -5.33
CA LYS A 281 -1.04 -4.36 -4.18
C LYS A 281 -0.50 -5.73 -3.75
N CYS A 282 -1.36 -6.74 -3.65
CA CYS A 282 -0.97 -8.11 -3.37
C CYS A 282 -0.04 -8.69 -4.43
N ALA A 283 -0.30 -8.42 -5.73
CA ALA A 283 0.54 -8.88 -6.82
C ALA A 283 1.95 -8.27 -6.76
N VAL A 284 2.07 -6.97 -6.44
CA VAL A 284 3.37 -6.29 -6.26
C VAL A 284 4.16 -6.92 -5.11
N PHE A 285 3.53 -7.11 -3.95
CA PHE A 285 4.19 -7.72 -2.79
C PHE A 285 4.57 -9.18 -3.04
N LEU A 286 3.65 -9.96 -3.63
CA LEU A 286 3.92 -11.37 -3.96
C LEU A 286 5.06 -11.50 -4.97
N PHE A 287 5.07 -10.66 -6.00
CA PHE A 287 6.14 -10.66 -6.99
C PHE A 287 7.49 -10.28 -6.35
N ALA A 288 7.52 -9.27 -5.49
CA ALA A 288 8.73 -8.90 -4.74
C ALA A 288 9.22 -10.04 -3.84
N SER A 289 8.33 -10.72 -3.12
CA SER A 289 8.66 -11.89 -2.31
C SER A 289 9.27 -13.02 -3.17
N THR A 290 8.66 -13.30 -4.33
CA THR A 290 9.14 -14.32 -5.28
C THR A 290 10.54 -13.97 -5.80
N GLU A 291 10.79 -12.71 -6.17
CA GLU A 291 12.11 -12.25 -6.61
C GLU A 291 13.17 -12.42 -5.51
N GLY A 292 12.80 -12.21 -4.23
CA GLY A 292 13.69 -12.47 -3.09
C GLY A 292 14.10 -13.93 -2.98
N LEU A 293 13.16 -14.86 -3.08
CA LEU A 293 13.48 -16.30 -3.07
C LEU A 293 14.27 -16.72 -4.32
N THR A 294 13.90 -16.17 -5.48
CA THR A 294 14.63 -16.41 -6.74
C THR A 294 16.08 -15.95 -6.62
N HIS A 295 16.33 -14.82 -5.97
CA HIS A 295 17.67 -14.28 -5.72
C HIS A 295 18.49 -15.18 -4.80
N ILE A 296 17.89 -15.72 -3.72
CA ILE A 296 18.57 -16.61 -2.76
C ILE A 296 18.92 -17.96 -3.40
N PHE A 297 17.93 -18.59 -4.02
CA PHE A 297 18.02 -19.97 -4.51
C PHE A 297 18.44 -20.09 -5.99
N LYS A 298 18.69 -18.95 -6.66
CA LYS A 298 19.07 -18.89 -8.09
C LYS A 298 18.07 -19.67 -8.98
N GLY A 299 16.80 -19.62 -8.64
CA GLY A 299 15.74 -20.29 -9.38
C GLY A 299 15.34 -19.53 -10.66
N LYS A 300 14.44 -20.14 -11.44
CA LYS A 300 13.78 -19.41 -12.54
C LYS A 300 12.72 -18.47 -11.98
N THR A 301 12.66 -17.25 -12.51
CA THR A 301 11.59 -16.29 -12.20
C THR A 301 10.20 -16.94 -12.36
N GLY A 302 9.32 -16.72 -11.41
CA GLY A 302 7.96 -17.27 -11.42
C GLY A 302 7.81 -18.67 -10.80
N LYS A 303 8.90 -19.41 -10.55
CA LYS A 303 8.82 -20.76 -9.93
C LYS A 303 8.09 -20.74 -8.57
N TYR A 304 8.25 -19.68 -7.80
CA TYR A 304 7.72 -19.57 -6.45
C TYR A 304 6.39 -18.81 -6.37
N ASN A 305 5.87 -18.25 -7.49
CA ASN A 305 4.64 -17.44 -7.48
C ASN A 305 3.46 -18.19 -6.89
N PHE A 306 3.16 -19.37 -7.41
CA PHE A 306 2.00 -20.16 -6.99
C PHE A 306 2.13 -20.68 -5.56
N PRO A 307 3.24 -21.33 -5.14
CA PRO A 307 3.41 -21.75 -3.75
C PRO A 307 3.32 -20.60 -2.75
N LEU A 308 3.92 -19.43 -3.06
CA LEU A 308 3.87 -18.28 -2.17
C LEU A 308 2.48 -17.63 -2.13
N ALA A 309 1.74 -17.63 -3.25
CA ALA A 309 0.35 -17.16 -3.26
C ALA A 309 -0.54 -18.01 -2.37
N LEU A 310 -0.45 -19.34 -2.47
CA LEU A 310 -1.19 -20.25 -1.59
C LEU A 310 -0.80 -20.07 -0.13
N LEU A 311 0.49 -19.89 0.15
CA LEU A 311 0.98 -19.63 1.50
C LEU A 311 0.43 -18.30 2.05
N ALA A 312 0.44 -17.23 1.24
CA ALA A 312 -0.16 -15.94 1.61
C ALA A 312 -1.66 -16.08 1.88
N GLY A 313 -2.38 -16.85 1.07
CA GLY A 313 -3.80 -17.16 1.30
C GLY A 313 -4.04 -17.93 2.60
N ALA A 314 -3.25 -18.95 2.88
CA ALA A 314 -3.34 -19.70 4.14
C ALA A 314 -3.05 -18.76 5.34
N PHE A 315 -2.00 -17.96 5.28
CA PHE A 315 -1.71 -16.97 6.33
C PHE A 315 -2.81 -15.93 6.50
N SER A 316 -3.46 -15.47 5.43
CA SER A 316 -4.56 -14.50 5.54
C SER A 316 -5.74 -15.01 6.37
N ILE A 317 -5.97 -16.32 6.39
CA ILE A 317 -7.02 -16.95 7.22
C ILE A 317 -6.56 -17.09 8.68
N LEU A 318 -5.26 -17.34 8.90
CA LEU A 318 -4.70 -17.67 10.22
C LEU A 318 -4.24 -16.42 11.01
N VAL A 319 -3.95 -15.31 10.33
CA VAL A 319 -3.32 -14.12 10.92
C VAL A 319 -4.14 -13.54 12.06
N THR A 320 -5.47 -13.48 11.94
CA THR A 320 -6.34 -12.89 12.96
C THR A 320 -7.68 -13.62 13.05
N ARG A 321 -8.29 -13.56 14.24
CA ARG A 321 -9.58 -14.21 14.50
C ARG A 321 -10.78 -13.39 14.01
N ASN A 322 -10.66 -12.06 14.04
CA ASN A 322 -11.72 -11.14 13.65
C ASN A 322 -11.17 -9.81 13.10
N SER A 323 -12.03 -9.01 12.48
CA SER A 323 -11.69 -7.72 11.84
C SER A 323 -11.12 -6.69 12.82
N ALA A 324 -11.65 -6.61 14.03
CA ALA A 324 -11.19 -5.65 15.03
C ALA A 324 -9.76 -5.95 15.50
N GLU A 325 -9.46 -7.23 15.74
CA GLU A 325 -8.11 -7.71 16.06
C GLU A 325 -7.16 -7.42 14.89
N HIS A 326 -7.60 -7.69 13.66
CA HIS A 326 -6.82 -7.46 12.45
C HIS A 326 -6.41 -5.99 12.28
N LEU A 327 -7.36 -5.07 12.44
CA LEU A 327 -7.09 -3.64 12.34
C LEU A 327 -6.17 -3.15 13.45
N THR A 328 -6.46 -3.53 14.72
CA THR A 328 -5.66 -3.12 15.87
C THR A 328 -4.22 -3.64 15.76
N GLU A 329 -4.04 -4.90 15.38
CA GLU A 329 -2.72 -5.49 15.18
C GLU A 329 -1.96 -4.79 14.05
N GLY A 330 -2.61 -4.56 12.90
CA GLY A 330 -2.01 -3.91 11.74
C GLY A 330 -1.56 -2.50 12.00
N LEU A 331 -2.40 -1.72 12.67
CA LEU A 331 -2.16 -0.31 12.91
C LEU A 331 -1.30 -0.03 14.16
N THR A 332 -1.03 -1.05 14.98
CA THR A 332 -0.22 -0.89 16.19
C THR A 332 1.00 -1.80 16.13
N TYR A 333 0.81 -3.11 16.36
CA TYR A 333 1.93 -4.05 16.52
C TYR A 333 2.79 -4.16 15.25
N VAL A 334 2.18 -4.29 14.07
CA VAL A 334 2.91 -4.46 12.81
C VAL A 334 3.76 -3.22 12.49
N ILE A 335 3.28 -2.02 12.83
CA ILE A 335 4.05 -0.79 12.64
C ILE A 335 5.35 -0.83 13.43
N TYR A 336 5.27 -1.10 14.73
CA TYR A 336 6.46 -1.07 15.59
C TYR A 336 7.39 -2.26 15.39
N THR A 337 6.84 -3.46 15.12
CA THR A 337 7.63 -4.69 15.01
C THR A 337 8.19 -4.95 13.62
N LEU A 338 7.52 -4.52 12.56
CA LEU A 338 7.91 -4.81 11.18
C LEU A 338 8.14 -3.57 10.34
N HIS A 339 7.21 -2.59 10.34
CA HIS A 339 7.34 -1.43 9.45
C HIS A 339 8.54 -0.57 9.83
N ILE A 340 8.67 -0.14 11.07
CA ILE A 340 9.80 0.70 11.50
C ILE A 340 11.15 0.00 11.25
N PRO A 341 11.38 -1.26 11.68
CA PRO A 341 12.63 -1.94 11.40
C PRO A 341 12.95 -2.09 9.92
N LEU A 342 11.98 -2.48 9.09
CA LEU A 342 12.22 -2.84 7.70
C LEU A 342 12.01 -1.70 6.71
N GLN A 343 11.25 -0.67 7.06
CA GLN A 343 11.08 0.52 6.22
C GLN A 343 12.07 1.63 6.55
N LEU A 344 12.58 1.73 7.78
CA LEU A 344 13.48 2.80 8.18
C LEU A 344 14.84 2.28 8.65
N ILE A 345 14.88 1.45 9.71
CA ILE A 345 16.14 1.11 10.39
C ILE A 345 17.07 0.34 9.46
N LEU A 346 16.63 -0.78 8.92
CA LEU A 346 17.48 -1.63 8.08
C LEU A 346 17.90 -0.94 6.77
N PRO A 347 17.05 -0.21 6.03
CA PRO A 347 17.47 0.61 4.89
C PRO A 347 18.50 1.68 5.26
N LEU A 348 18.29 2.39 6.38
CA LEU A 348 19.22 3.42 6.84
C LEU A 348 20.60 2.84 7.17
N LEU A 349 20.64 1.74 7.93
CA LEU A 349 21.88 1.03 8.23
C LEU A 349 22.58 0.51 6.98
N THR A 350 21.79 -0.02 6.03
CA THR A 350 22.31 -0.48 4.74
C THR A 350 22.94 0.67 3.94
N LEU A 351 22.27 1.84 3.90
CA LEU A 351 22.80 3.03 3.24
C LEU A 351 24.12 3.51 3.89
N LEU A 352 24.17 3.54 5.23
CA LEU A 352 25.38 3.94 5.96
C LEU A 352 26.54 3.00 5.67
N LEU A 353 26.32 1.68 5.69
CA LEU A 353 27.36 0.68 5.38
C LEU A 353 27.86 0.80 3.93
N LEU A 354 26.94 1.02 2.98
CA LEU A 354 27.33 1.24 1.58
C LEU A 354 28.22 2.48 1.42
N ARG A 355 27.89 3.58 2.09
CA ARG A 355 28.70 4.83 2.08
C ARG A 355 30.09 4.64 2.70
N ILE A 356 30.20 3.91 3.82
CA ILE A 356 31.48 3.64 4.48
C ILE A 356 32.36 2.77 3.60
N ARG A 357 31.80 1.73 2.98
CA ARG A 357 32.53 0.84 2.09
C ARG A 357 32.98 1.51 0.79
N TYR A 358 32.17 2.40 0.24
CA TYR A 358 32.51 3.17 -0.96
C TYR A 358 33.71 4.12 -0.68
N ARG A 359 33.69 4.86 0.42
CA ARG A 359 34.81 5.73 0.81
C ARG A 359 36.13 4.97 1.02
N LYS A 360 36.06 3.73 1.51
CA LYS A 360 37.25 2.89 1.67
C LYS A 360 37.77 2.29 0.35
N GLY A 361 36.89 2.07 -0.65
CA GLY A 361 37.26 1.56 -1.97
C GLY A 361 37.80 2.63 -2.92
N GLU A 362 37.56 3.91 -2.68
CA GLU A 362 38.21 5.01 -3.43
C GLU A 362 39.57 5.40 -2.84
N ALA A 363 39.93 4.88 -1.66
CA ALA A 363 41.22 5.12 -0.99
C ALA A 363 42.26 4.02 -1.25
N THR A 364 41.89 2.99 -2.05
CA THR A 364 42.80 1.93 -2.53
C THR A 364 42.80 1.91 -4.04
#